data_5b3218dd4f9418df807460e68595748a
#
_entry.id   5b3218dd4f9418df807460e68595748a
#
_cell.length_a   1.000
_cell.length_b   1.000
_cell.length_c   1.000
_cell.angle_alpha   90.00
_cell.angle_beta   90.00
_cell.angle_gamma   90.00
#
_symmetry.space_group_name_H-M   'P 1'
#
loop_
_entity.id
_entity.type
_entity.pdbx_description
1 polymer ?
#
loop_
_entity_poly.entity_id
_entity_poly.type
_entity_poly.pdbx_seq_one_letter_code
_entity_poly.pdbx_strand_id
1 'polypeptide(L)'
;MFWWYYRSPARVVDPSNPWPIILWLQGGPGGSGVGFGNFAEIGPLDLNLKPRNLTWLIKADLLFVDSPVGTGFSYVDDENLLVTTDEESATDLTTLLKAIFNGNETLQKSPLFIVAESYGGKFAATLGVSALNAIEAGELKLQLGGVALGDSWISPEDFVFSWGPLLKDVSRFDNNGLSGANSLAQQIQRQIQEGKYVDATNTWGELENFVLDNSNEVDFYNFLLDSSQESTDPEVNQVPKRLLLEVYSKFISSKMFPSKGASSTPDLGTLMNGPIRQKLKIIPSNVTWDGLKGYLESSRTPLYCGQDDPITKGFFRSYKNLFFYWILGAGHFVPVDQPCVSLQMVGSITRSPNTNSTF
;
A
#
# COMPACT_ATOMS: atom_id res chain seq x y z
N MET A 1 -10.49 -15.19 8.28
CA MET A 1 -10.18 -14.12 7.28
C MET A 1 -10.80 -14.47 5.95
N PHE A 2 -11.40 -13.50 5.28
CA PHE A 2 -11.95 -13.63 3.93
C PHE A 2 -10.90 -13.24 2.88
N TRP A 3 -10.86 -13.97 1.77
CA TRP A 3 -9.92 -13.74 0.68
C TRP A 3 -10.55 -14.10 -0.66
N TRP A 4 -10.02 -13.49 -1.75
CA TRP A 4 -10.47 -13.71 -3.12
C TRP A 4 -9.26 -13.87 -4.03
N TYR A 5 -9.22 -14.97 -4.80
CA TYR A 5 -8.12 -15.29 -5.70
C TYR A 5 -8.58 -15.27 -7.15
N TYR A 6 -7.86 -14.54 -7.95
CA TYR A 6 -8.03 -14.54 -9.40
C TYR A 6 -6.82 -15.20 -10.06
N ARG A 7 -7.11 -16.20 -10.89
CA ARG A 7 -6.09 -16.79 -11.75
C ARG A 7 -6.03 -16.01 -13.06
N SER A 8 -4.81 -15.58 -13.46
CA SER A 8 -4.59 -14.83 -14.69
C SER A 8 -4.96 -15.63 -15.94
N PRO A 9 -5.75 -15.07 -16.87
CA PRO A 9 -5.97 -15.67 -18.19
C PRO A 9 -4.72 -15.52 -19.08
N ALA A 10 -3.80 -14.62 -18.78
CA ALA A 10 -2.56 -14.37 -19.50
C ALA A 10 -1.39 -15.24 -19.00
N ARG A 11 -1.65 -16.16 -18.09
CA ARG A 11 -0.66 -17.02 -17.45
C ARG A 11 0.12 -17.84 -18.49
N VAL A 12 1.45 -17.65 -18.48
CA VAL A 12 2.39 -18.47 -19.27
C VAL A 12 2.94 -19.58 -18.39
N VAL A 13 3.05 -20.78 -18.94
CA VAL A 13 3.69 -21.90 -18.24
C VAL A 13 5.16 -21.96 -18.66
N ASP A 14 6.02 -21.39 -17.82
CA ASP A 14 7.47 -21.44 -17.95
C ASP A 14 8.08 -21.94 -16.63
N PRO A 15 8.62 -23.18 -16.59
CA PRO A 15 9.23 -23.70 -15.37
C PRO A 15 10.48 -22.94 -14.92
N SER A 16 11.17 -22.24 -15.83
CA SER A 16 12.35 -21.44 -15.52
C SER A 16 12.03 -20.06 -14.97
N ASN A 17 10.82 -19.58 -15.26
CA ASN A 17 10.29 -18.31 -14.76
C ASN A 17 8.82 -18.48 -14.37
N PRO A 18 8.54 -19.06 -13.18
CA PRO A 18 7.18 -19.36 -12.76
C PRO A 18 6.31 -18.11 -12.66
N TRP A 19 5.02 -18.26 -13.01
CA TRP A 19 4.05 -17.16 -12.97
C TRP A 19 3.87 -16.64 -11.55
N PRO A 20 4.01 -15.32 -11.30
CA PRO A 20 3.94 -14.77 -9.95
C PRO A 20 2.50 -14.68 -9.41
N ILE A 21 2.41 -14.65 -8.08
CA ILE A 21 1.19 -14.32 -7.34
C ILE A 21 1.44 -13.02 -6.60
N ILE A 22 0.48 -12.11 -6.63
CA ILE A 22 0.46 -10.89 -5.83
C ILE A 22 -0.58 -11.07 -4.72
N LEU A 23 -0.13 -10.97 -3.47
CA LEU A 23 -1.00 -10.72 -2.34
C LEU A 23 -1.12 -9.21 -2.17
N TRP A 24 -2.33 -8.67 -2.29
CA TRP A 24 -2.62 -7.25 -2.07
C TRP A 24 -3.15 -7.02 -0.66
N LEU A 25 -2.53 -6.07 0.05
CA LEU A 25 -2.95 -5.61 1.36
C LEU A 25 -3.28 -4.13 1.31
N GLN A 26 -4.54 -3.81 1.58
CA GLN A 26 -5.05 -2.44 1.62
C GLN A 26 -4.67 -1.76 2.94
N GLY A 27 -4.62 -0.43 2.88
CA GLY A 27 -4.37 0.40 4.05
C GLY A 27 -5.61 0.71 4.89
N GLY A 28 -5.68 1.89 5.38
CA GLY A 28 -6.67 2.40 6.29
C GLY A 28 -6.02 2.79 7.62
N PRO A 29 -5.86 1.90 8.61
CA PRO A 29 -6.14 0.43 8.64
C PRO A 29 -7.64 0.11 8.55
N GLY A 30 -7.97 -1.10 8.06
CA GLY A 30 -9.36 -1.57 7.93
C GLY A 30 -9.99 -1.32 6.56
N GLY A 31 -9.22 -0.87 5.56
CA GLY A 31 -9.64 -0.85 4.16
C GLY A 31 -9.76 -2.27 3.61
N SER A 32 -10.86 -2.55 2.88
CA SER A 32 -11.09 -3.86 2.28
C SER A 32 -10.20 -4.08 1.07
N GLY A 33 -9.30 -5.06 1.13
CA GLY A 33 -8.52 -5.49 -0.02
C GLY A 33 -9.41 -6.10 -1.10
N VAL A 34 -10.39 -6.91 -0.70
CA VAL A 34 -11.35 -7.55 -1.61
C VAL A 34 -12.33 -6.55 -2.22
N GLY A 35 -12.71 -5.52 -1.49
CA GLY A 35 -13.62 -4.47 -1.98
C GLY A 35 -12.84 -3.39 -2.73
N PHE A 36 -12.00 -2.63 -2.03
CA PHE A 36 -11.36 -1.45 -2.57
C PHE A 36 -10.20 -1.80 -3.51
N GLY A 37 -9.15 -2.46 -3.05
CA GLY A 37 -7.99 -2.80 -3.88
C GLY A 37 -8.36 -3.58 -5.15
N ASN A 38 -9.36 -4.50 -5.04
CA ASN A 38 -9.85 -5.24 -6.18
C ASN A 38 -10.62 -4.36 -7.17
N PHE A 39 -11.74 -3.76 -6.73
CA PHE A 39 -12.66 -3.09 -7.66
C PHE A 39 -12.29 -1.63 -7.97
N ALA A 40 -11.65 -0.94 -7.04
CA ALA A 40 -11.26 0.44 -7.28
C ALA A 40 -9.88 0.58 -7.93
N GLU A 41 -8.94 -0.37 -7.71
CA GLU A 41 -7.56 -0.19 -8.11
C GLU A 41 -7.04 -1.17 -9.16
N ILE A 42 -6.75 -2.44 -8.78
CA ILE A 42 -5.89 -3.32 -9.59
C ILE A 42 -6.57 -4.57 -10.14
N GLY A 43 -7.76 -4.88 -9.66
CA GLY A 43 -8.48 -6.11 -10.03
C GLY A 43 -9.03 -6.09 -11.46
N PRO A 44 -9.63 -7.21 -11.89
CA PRO A 44 -10.09 -7.38 -13.27
C PRO A 44 -11.33 -6.57 -13.64
N LEU A 45 -12.11 -6.15 -12.65
CA LEU A 45 -13.34 -5.37 -12.86
C LEU A 45 -13.23 -4.01 -12.14
N ASP A 46 -13.86 -3.00 -12.70
CA ASP A 46 -14.03 -1.70 -12.06
C ASP A 46 -15.24 -1.68 -11.11
N LEU A 47 -15.50 -0.52 -10.49
CA LEU A 47 -16.64 -0.32 -9.57
C LEU A 47 -18.02 -0.47 -10.23
N ASN A 48 -18.09 -0.39 -11.56
CA ASN A 48 -19.29 -0.62 -12.35
C ASN A 48 -19.38 -2.08 -12.84
N LEU A 49 -18.47 -2.96 -12.37
CA LEU A 49 -18.33 -4.35 -12.78
C LEU A 49 -17.99 -4.50 -14.27
N LYS A 50 -17.38 -3.51 -14.87
CA LYS A 50 -16.87 -3.57 -16.24
C LYS A 50 -15.41 -4.06 -16.24
N PRO A 51 -14.99 -4.79 -17.29
CA PRO A 51 -13.60 -5.20 -17.43
C PRO A 51 -12.63 -4.03 -17.39
N ARG A 52 -11.59 -4.16 -16.57
CA ARG A 52 -10.48 -3.20 -16.49
C ARG A 52 -9.39 -3.59 -17.48
N ASN A 53 -9.06 -2.71 -18.43
CA ASN A 53 -8.08 -2.98 -19.47
C ASN A 53 -6.66 -3.14 -18.92
N LEU A 54 -6.27 -2.31 -17.94
CA LEU A 54 -4.93 -2.29 -17.36
C LEU A 54 -4.90 -2.94 -15.96
N THR A 55 -5.66 -4.02 -15.78
CA THR A 55 -5.63 -4.81 -14.55
C THR A 55 -4.28 -5.49 -14.35
N TRP A 56 -3.81 -5.55 -13.11
CA TRP A 56 -2.59 -6.28 -12.77
C TRP A 56 -2.71 -7.80 -12.98
N LEU A 57 -3.92 -8.31 -13.16
CA LEU A 57 -4.17 -9.72 -13.51
C LEU A 57 -3.48 -10.14 -14.81
N ILE A 58 -3.09 -9.20 -15.67
CA ILE A 58 -2.31 -9.46 -16.90
C ILE A 58 -0.86 -9.88 -16.57
N LYS A 59 -0.34 -9.46 -15.42
CA LYS A 59 1.07 -9.69 -15.03
C LYS A 59 1.25 -10.75 -13.95
N ALA A 60 0.23 -11.00 -13.14
CA ALA A 60 0.28 -11.92 -12.00
C ALA A 60 -1.10 -12.53 -11.72
N ASP A 61 -1.14 -13.65 -10.98
CA ASP A 61 -2.37 -14.03 -10.28
C ASP A 61 -2.57 -13.07 -9.11
N LEU A 62 -3.81 -12.76 -8.75
CA LEU A 62 -4.11 -11.79 -7.69
C LEU A 62 -4.81 -12.46 -6.51
N LEU A 63 -4.28 -12.26 -5.32
CA LEU A 63 -4.87 -12.68 -4.05
C LEU A 63 -5.18 -11.42 -3.23
N PHE A 64 -6.46 -11.13 -3.07
CA PHE A 64 -6.95 -10.05 -2.22
C PHE A 64 -7.37 -10.61 -0.88
N VAL A 65 -7.02 -9.94 0.20
CA VAL A 65 -7.39 -10.34 1.57
C VAL A 65 -7.98 -9.15 2.30
N ASP A 66 -9.10 -9.38 2.97
CA ASP A 66 -9.65 -8.43 3.93
C ASP A 66 -8.90 -8.60 5.25
N SER A 67 -7.92 -7.71 5.48
CA SER A 67 -7.04 -7.71 6.65
C SER A 67 -7.05 -6.33 7.33
N PRO A 68 -7.00 -6.31 8.68
CA PRO A 68 -7.06 -7.42 9.63
C PRO A 68 -8.46 -8.06 9.76
N VAL A 69 -8.64 -9.03 10.66
CA VAL A 69 -9.97 -9.55 11.01
C VAL A 69 -10.87 -8.40 11.48
N GLY A 70 -12.16 -8.43 11.10
CA GLY A 70 -13.09 -7.29 11.29
C GLY A 70 -13.16 -6.36 10.08
N THR A 71 -12.28 -6.52 9.07
CA THR A 71 -12.28 -5.76 7.83
C THR A 71 -13.10 -6.47 6.75
N GLY A 72 -13.87 -5.73 5.98
CA GLY A 72 -14.60 -6.27 4.84
C GLY A 72 -15.50 -7.45 5.22
N PHE A 73 -15.29 -8.58 4.58
CA PHE A 73 -15.96 -9.84 4.89
C PHE A 73 -15.26 -10.70 5.94
N SER A 74 -14.09 -10.28 6.42
CA SER A 74 -13.40 -10.93 7.53
C SER A 74 -14.08 -10.63 8.84
N TYR A 75 -14.39 -11.64 9.64
CA TYR A 75 -15.10 -11.49 10.92
C TYR A 75 -14.49 -12.36 12.00
N VAL A 76 -14.87 -12.11 13.23
CA VAL A 76 -14.61 -12.92 14.41
C VAL A 76 -15.93 -13.24 15.09
N ASP A 77 -16.00 -14.38 15.77
CA ASP A 77 -17.20 -14.78 16.52
C ASP A 77 -17.34 -14.04 17.85
N ASP A 78 -16.23 -13.51 18.39
CA ASP A 78 -16.16 -12.72 19.62
C ASP A 78 -15.28 -11.47 19.35
N GLU A 79 -15.80 -10.28 19.69
CA GLU A 79 -15.08 -9.00 19.50
C GLU A 79 -13.74 -8.95 20.26
N ASN A 80 -13.58 -9.72 21.33
CA ASN A 80 -12.31 -9.85 22.05
C ASN A 80 -11.20 -10.53 21.23
N LEU A 81 -11.55 -11.15 20.10
CA LEU A 81 -10.60 -11.78 19.17
C LEU A 81 -10.13 -10.82 18.07
N LEU A 82 -10.61 -9.56 18.08
CA LEU A 82 -10.12 -8.53 17.15
C LEU A 82 -8.66 -8.20 17.49
N VAL A 83 -7.82 -8.19 16.46
CA VAL A 83 -6.40 -7.89 16.62
C VAL A 83 -6.19 -6.40 16.85
N THR A 84 -5.20 -6.07 17.67
CA THR A 84 -4.86 -4.69 18.05
C THR A 84 -3.43 -4.31 17.68
N THR A 85 -2.63 -5.26 17.15
CA THR A 85 -1.24 -5.04 16.76
C THR A 85 -0.95 -5.56 15.34
N ASP A 86 0.09 -5.02 14.72
CA ASP A 86 0.55 -5.47 13.40
C ASP A 86 1.06 -6.91 13.45
N GLU A 87 1.64 -7.33 14.59
CA GLU A 87 2.15 -8.69 14.81
C GLU A 87 1.02 -9.73 14.89
N GLU A 88 -0.07 -9.39 15.55
CA GLU A 88 -1.26 -10.26 15.60
C GLU A 88 -1.86 -10.39 14.18
N SER A 89 -2.00 -9.27 13.45
CA SER A 89 -2.46 -9.28 12.06
C SER A 89 -1.54 -10.14 11.17
N ALA A 90 -0.21 -10.03 11.33
CA ALA A 90 0.74 -10.84 10.58
C ALA A 90 0.66 -12.34 10.93
N THR A 91 0.33 -12.68 12.17
CA THR A 91 0.10 -14.05 12.62
C THR A 91 -1.14 -14.64 11.93
N ASP A 92 -2.22 -13.91 11.88
CA ASP A 92 -3.44 -14.30 11.18
C ASP A 92 -3.20 -14.48 9.67
N LEU A 93 -2.53 -13.52 9.04
CA LEU A 93 -2.16 -13.60 7.63
C LEU A 93 -1.23 -14.78 7.35
N THR A 94 -0.24 -15.05 8.21
CA THR A 94 0.65 -16.21 8.07
C THR A 94 -0.13 -17.52 8.19
N THR A 95 -1.10 -17.59 9.08
CA THR A 95 -2.01 -18.73 9.23
C THR A 95 -2.85 -18.94 7.97
N LEU A 96 -3.37 -17.84 7.39
CA LEU A 96 -4.07 -17.88 6.12
C LEU A 96 -3.16 -18.40 4.99
N LEU A 97 -1.92 -17.91 4.89
CA LEU A 97 -0.97 -18.38 3.88
C LEU A 97 -0.65 -19.87 4.05
N LYS A 98 -0.50 -20.36 5.27
CA LYS A 98 -0.33 -21.81 5.54
C LYS A 98 -1.55 -22.60 5.02
N ALA A 99 -2.75 -22.12 5.25
CA ALA A 99 -3.97 -22.78 4.79
C ALA A 99 -4.08 -22.80 3.25
N ILE A 100 -3.69 -21.74 2.57
CA ILE A 100 -3.76 -21.65 1.10
C ILE A 100 -2.64 -22.45 0.43
N PHE A 101 -1.41 -22.35 0.91
CA PHE A 101 -0.22 -22.85 0.20
C PHE A 101 0.19 -24.25 0.60
N ASN A 102 0.11 -24.65 1.88
CA ASN A 102 0.69 -25.92 2.32
C ASN A 102 0.05 -27.15 1.68
N GLY A 103 -1.24 -27.07 1.32
CA GLY A 103 -1.96 -28.14 0.64
C GLY A 103 -1.97 -28.04 -0.89
N ASN A 104 -1.29 -27.05 -1.51
CA ASN A 104 -1.40 -26.75 -2.93
C ASN A 104 -0.03 -26.66 -3.62
N GLU A 105 0.48 -27.80 -4.10
CA GLU A 105 1.77 -27.88 -4.78
C GLU A 105 1.89 -27.00 -6.03
N THR A 106 0.77 -26.65 -6.66
CA THR A 106 0.77 -25.76 -7.83
C THR A 106 1.08 -24.33 -7.42
N LEU A 107 0.48 -23.84 -6.32
CA LEU A 107 0.73 -22.50 -5.81
C LEU A 107 2.14 -22.37 -5.21
N GLN A 108 2.66 -23.43 -4.58
CA GLN A 108 4.03 -23.47 -4.02
C GLN A 108 5.12 -23.18 -5.05
N LYS A 109 4.86 -23.46 -6.33
CA LYS A 109 5.81 -23.23 -7.45
C LYS A 109 5.82 -21.78 -7.91
N SER A 110 4.82 -20.99 -7.57
CA SER A 110 4.68 -19.58 -7.96
C SER A 110 5.28 -18.69 -6.87
N PRO A 111 6.17 -17.73 -7.21
CA PRO A 111 6.66 -16.79 -6.22
C PRO A 111 5.52 -15.86 -5.78
N LEU A 112 5.38 -15.68 -4.48
CA LEU A 112 4.43 -14.75 -3.86
C LEU A 112 5.12 -13.41 -3.63
N PHE A 113 4.53 -12.33 -4.14
CA PHE A 113 4.91 -10.96 -3.84
C PHE A 113 3.83 -10.36 -2.92
N ILE A 114 4.25 -9.84 -1.77
CA ILE A 114 3.37 -9.09 -0.87
C ILE A 114 3.42 -7.63 -1.32
N VAL A 115 2.31 -7.12 -1.83
CA VAL A 115 2.20 -5.74 -2.32
C VAL A 115 1.13 -5.03 -1.50
N ALA A 116 1.43 -3.84 -1.06
CA ALA A 116 0.55 -3.11 -0.16
C ALA A 116 0.58 -1.61 -0.42
N GLU A 117 -0.48 -0.96 0.01
CA GLU A 117 -0.64 0.49 -0.08
C GLU A 117 -0.92 1.09 1.30
N SER A 118 -0.43 2.31 1.54
CA SER A 118 -0.75 3.09 2.74
C SER A 118 -0.36 2.36 4.03
N TYR A 119 -1.26 2.28 5.02
CA TYR A 119 -1.05 1.50 6.25
C TYR A 119 -0.81 0.00 5.96
N GLY A 120 -1.32 -0.50 4.84
CA GLY A 120 -1.03 -1.87 4.38
C GLY A 120 0.45 -2.19 4.27
N GLY A 121 1.30 -1.17 4.06
CA GLY A 121 2.76 -1.33 4.08
C GLY A 121 3.31 -1.81 5.41
N LYS A 122 2.73 -1.39 6.55
CA LYS A 122 3.08 -1.94 7.88
C LYS A 122 2.70 -3.42 7.97
N PHE A 123 1.50 -3.77 7.51
CA PHE A 123 1.06 -5.16 7.45
C PHE A 123 1.97 -6.01 6.56
N ALA A 124 2.30 -5.51 5.36
CA ALA A 124 3.15 -6.23 4.41
C ALA A 124 4.57 -6.47 4.94
N ALA A 125 5.12 -5.46 5.59
CA ALA A 125 6.46 -5.54 6.18
C ALA A 125 6.49 -6.56 7.34
N THR A 126 5.51 -6.49 8.25
CA THR A 126 5.42 -7.39 9.41
C THR A 126 5.09 -8.82 8.96
N LEU A 127 4.17 -8.98 7.98
CA LEU A 127 3.88 -10.27 7.35
C LEU A 127 5.12 -10.86 6.65
N GLY A 128 5.89 -10.02 5.96
CA GLY A 128 7.12 -10.48 5.28
C GLY A 128 8.08 -11.17 6.24
N VAL A 129 8.29 -10.59 7.43
CA VAL A 129 9.12 -11.19 8.48
C VAL A 129 8.46 -12.46 9.05
N SER A 130 7.16 -12.40 9.36
CA SER A 130 6.43 -13.56 9.91
C SER A 130 6.44 -14.74 8.93
N ALA A 131 6.18 -14.48 7.65
CA ALA A 131 6.21 -15.50 6.60
C ALA A 131 7.60 -16.09 6.41
N LEU A 132 8.66 -15.25 6.39
CA LEU A 132 10.04 -15.72 6.27
C LEU A 132 10.42 -16.66 7.43
N ASN A 133 10.11 -16.27 8.67
CA ASN A 133 10.35 -17.10 9.84
C ASN A 133 9.60 -18.45 9.75
N ALA A 134 8.35 -18.45 9.27
CA ALA A 134 7.56 -19.66 9.08
C ALA A 134 8.10 -20.56 7.94
N ILE A 135 8.65 -19.97 6.89
CA ILE A 135 9.32 -20.71 5.80
C ILE A 135 10.60 -21.35 6.32
N GLU A 136 11.45 -20.61 7.04
CA GLU A 136 12.69 -21.11 7.63
C GLU A 136 12.44 -22.22 8.66
N ALA A 137 11.34 -22.13 9.39
CA ALA A 137 10.90 -23.19 10.33
C ALA A 137 10.28 -24.41 9.62
N GLY A 138 10.09 -24.38 8.30
CA GLY A 138 9.43 -25.45 7.53
C GLY A 138 7.92 -25.54 7.72
N GLU A 139 7.31 -24.55 8.35
CA GLU A 139 5.87 -24.48 8.64
C GLU A 139 5.03 -23.91 7.48
N LEU A 140 5.65 -23.10 6.62
CA LEU A 140 5.01 -22.48 5.45
C LEU A 140 5.76 -22.87 4.18
N LYS A 141 5.05 -23.51 3.24
CA LYS A 141 5.59 -23.97 1.96
C LYS A 141 5.23 -22.99 0.85
N LEU A 142 5.96 -21.90 0.74
CA LEU A 142 5.84 -20.94 -0.35
C LEU A 142 7.20 -20.35 -0.71
N GLN A 143 7.30 -19.79 -1.91
CA GLN A 143 8.45 -19.00 -2.35
C GLN A 143 8.11 -17.51 -2.16
N LEU A 144 8.75 -16.84 -1.19
CA LEU A 144 8.59 -15.40 -1.01
C LEU A 144 9.44 -14.67 -2.07
N GLY A 145 8.77 -14.05 -3.06
CA GLY A 145 9.39 -13.31 -4.14
C GLY A 145 9.91 -11.93 -3.72
N GLY A 146 9.15 -11.26 -2.86
CA GLY A 146 9.51 -9.93 -2.36
C GLY A 146 8.37 -9.22 -1.68
N VAL A 147 8.65 -8.00 -1.19
CA VAL A 147 7.69 -7.09 -0.59
C VAL A 147 7.76 -5.75 -1.34
N ALA A 148 6.63 -5.22 -1.76
CA ALA A 148 6.51 -3.92 -2.39
C ALA A 148 5.57 -3.01 -1.58
N LEU A 149 6.03 -1.79 -1.32
CA LEU A 149 5.36 -0.82 -0.47
C LEU A 149 5.00 0.41 -1.32
N GLY A 150 3.71 0.61 -1.60
CA GLY A 150 3.18 1.77 -2.32
C GLY A 150 2.65 2.80 -1.33
N ASP A 151 3.15 4.03 -1.39
CA ASP A 151 2.70 5.19 -0.58
C ASP A 151 2.45 4.85 0.90
N SER A 152 3.33 4.01 1.45
CA SER A 152 3.11 3.26 2.67
C SER A 152 3.39 4.07 3.94
N TRP A 153 2.47 3.99 4.89
CA TRP A 153 2.55 4.64 6.20
C TRP A 153 3.46 3.86 7.16
N ILE A 154 4.77 3.78 6.84
CA ILE A 154 5.74 2.94 7.57
C ILE A 154 6.58 3.68 8.60
N SER A 155 6.62 5.01 8.54
CA SER A 155 7.38 5.86 9.46
C SER A 155 6.63 7.17 9.71
N PRO A 156 5.62 7.17 10.59
CA PRO A 156 4.78 8.33 10.85
C PRO A 156 5.58 9.59 11.20
N GLU A 157 6.62 9.45 12.03
CA GLU A 157 7.49 10.56 12.43
C GLU A 157 8.18 11.22 11.22
N ASP A 158 8.72 10.44 10.29
CA ASP A 158 9.38 10.99 9.10
C ASP A 158 8.38 11.67 8.16
N PHE A 159 7.18 11.10 8.03
CA PHE A 159 6.18 11.60 7.08
C PHE A 159 5.57 12.92 7.50
N VAL A 160 5.26 13.12 8.79
CA VAL A 160 4.69 14.39 9.24
C VAL A 160 5.62 15.57 9.01
N PHE A 161 6.94 15.35 8.98
CA PHE A 161 7.94 16.37 8.62
C PHE A 161 8.04 16.63 7.12
N SER A 162 7.53 15.75 6.27
CA SER A 162 7.59 15.93 4.82
C SER A 162 6.43 16.76 4.24
N TRP A 163 5.28 16.79 4.91
CA TRP A 163 4.06 17.44 4.37
C TRP A 163 4.19 18.94 4.25
N GLY A 164 4.65 19.61 5.30
CA GLY A 164 4.85 21.06 5.28
C GLY A 164 5.78 21.51 4.15
N PRO A 165 7.01 20.99 4.05
CA PRO A 165 7.94 21.29 2.95
C PRO A 165 7.36 20.99 1.57
N LEU A 166 6.75 19.82 1.36
CA LEU A 166 6.15 19.46 0.08
C LEU A 166 5.09 20.47 -0.35
N LEU A 167 4.12 20.78 0.54
CA LEU A 167 3.04 21.71 0.23
C LEU A 167 3.55 23.13 -0.01
N LYS A 168 4.63 23.53 0.68
CA LYS A 168 5.32 24.79 0.41
C LYS A 168 5.97 24.81 -0.98
N ASP A 169 6.68 23.75 -1.35
CA ASP A 169 7.39 23.65 -2.62
C ASP A 169 6.44 23.65 -3.82
N VAL A 170 5.23 23.08 -3.67
CA VAL A 170 4.19 23.10 -4.70
C VAL A 170 3.22 24.30 -4.57
N SER A 171 3.56 25.27 -3.74
CA SER A 171 2.80 26.53 -3.54
C SER A 171 1.38 26.34 -2.96
N ARG A 172 1.12 25.22 -2.30
CA ARG A 172 -0.11 25.00 -1.51
C ARG A 172 -0.06 25.68 -0.15
N PHE A 173 1.15 25.85 0.41
CA PHE A 173 1.41 26.60 1.63
C PHE A 173 2.22 27.87 1.37
N ASP A 174 1.99 28.88 2.19
CA ASP A 174 2.90 29.99 2.40
C ASP A 174 3.90 29.67 3.55
N ASN A 175 4.66 30.68 4.01
CA ASN A 175 5.58 30.50 5.13
C ASN A 175 4.88 30.24 6.47
N ASN A 176 3.65 30.74 6.64
CA ASN A 176 2.88 30.53 7.87
C ASN A 176 2.34 29.11 7.91
N GLY A 177 1.81 28.60 6.79
CA GLY A 177 1.39 27.21 6.64
C GLY A 177 2.54 26.23 6.91
N LEU A 178 3.72 26.48 6.32
CA LEU A 178 4.92 25.68 6.59
C LEU A 178 5.31 25.70 8.08
N SER A 179 5.31 26.87 8.70
CA SER A 179 5.70 27.03 10.12
C SER A 179 4.73 26.30 11.04
N GLY A 180 3.42 26.43 10.80
CA GLY A 180 2.39 25.76 11.57
C GLY A 180 2.46 24.23 11.46
N ALA A 181 2.56 23.71 10.23
CA ALA A 181 2.70 22.27 9.99
C ALA A 181 3.96 21.70 10.68
N ASN A 182 5.11 22.38 10.57
CA ASN A 182 6.34 21.95 11.22
C ASN A 182 6.24 21.99 12.76
N SER A 183 5.48 22.93 13.33
CA SER A 183 5.24 22.99 14.78
C SER A 183 4.45 21.78 15.28
N LEU A 184 3.40 21.38 14.56
CA LEU A 184 2.62 20.17 14.86
C LEU A 184 3.47 18.90 14.66
N ALA A 185 4.27 18.83 13.60
CA ALA A 185 5.20 17.71 13.38
C ALA A 185 6.20 17.56 14.54
N GLN A 186 6.77 18.67 15.05
CA GLN A 186 7.64 18.65 16.21
C GLN A 186 6.92 18.22 17.50
N GLN A 187 5.65 18.57 17.65
CA GLN A 187 4.84 18.12 18.78
C GLN A 187 4.63 16.60 18.71
N ILE A 188 4.26 16.08 17.55
CA ILE A 188 4.14 14.62 17.30
C ILE A 188 5.43 13.91 17.65
N GLN A 189 6.57 14.42 17.17
CA GLN A 189 7.88 13.84 17.46
C GLN A 189 8.16 13.75 18.97
N ARG A 190 7.93 14.85 19.72
CA ARG A 190 8.09 14.85 21.18
C ARG A 190 7.18 13.82 21.85
N GLN A 191 5.90 13.73 21.45
CA GLN A 191 4.94 12.80 22.01
C GLN A 191 5.37 11.35 21.75
N ILE A 192 5.90 11.03 20.54
CA ILE A 192 6.46 9.71 20.21
C ILE A 192 7.66 9.40 21.11
N GLN A 193 8.60 10.34 21.28
CA GLN A 193 9.79 10.17 22.12
C GLN A 193 9.45 9.95 23.61
N GLU A 194 8.34 10.55 24.07
CA GLU A 194 7.80 10.38 25.41
C GLU A 194 6.95 9.11 25.59
N GLY A 195 6.72 8.35 24.51
CA GLY A 195 5.85 7.16 24.52
C GLY A 195 4.36 7.46 24.57
N LYS A 196 3.97 8.73 24.30
CA LYS A 196 2.58 9.19 24.28
C LYS A 196 1.93 8.99 22.92
N TYR A 197 1.80 7.75 22.48
CA TYR A 197 1.39 7.41 21.12
C TYR A 197 -0.04 7.82 20.79
N VAL A 198 -0.95 7.78 21.76
CA VAL A 198 -2.35 8.25 21.60
C VAL A 198 -2.37 9.75 21.33
N ASP A 199 -1.61 10.53 22.13
CA ASP A 199 -1.50 11.97 21.94
C ASP A 199 -0.89 12.30 20.59
N ALA A 200 0.15 11.57 20.17
CA ALA A 200 0.78 11.73 18.87
C ALA A 200 -0.20 11.46 17.72
N THR A 201 -1.07 10.46 17.85
CA THR A 201 -2.11 10.17 16.85
C THR A 201 -3.17 11.27 16.80
N ASN A 202 -3.58 11.80 17.95
CA ASN A 202 -4.53 12.93 17.99
C ASN A 202 -3.92 14.17 17.34
N THR A 203 -2.67 14.51 17.67
CA THR A 203 -1.96 15.65 17.07
C THR A 203 -1.71 15.44 15.56
N TRP A 204 -1.55 14.19 15.11
CA TRP A 204 -1.51 13.88 13.67
C TRP A 204 -2.84 14.24 12.98
N GLY A 205 -3.98 13.91 13.58
CA GLY A 205 -5.29 14.34 13.07
C GLY A 205 -5.46 15.87 13.05
N GLU A 206 -4.88 16.58 14.07
CA GLU A 206 -4.83 18.05 14.06
C GLU A 206 -3.99 18.58 12.89
N LEU A 207 -2.85 17.93 12.58
CA LEU A 207 -2.02 18.30 11.44
C LEU A 207 -2.74 18.08 10.10
N GLU A 208 -3.51 17.00 9.94
CA GLU A 208 -4.33 16.78 8.73
C GLU A 208 -5.35 17.91 8.55
N ASN A 209 -6.09 18.25 9.59
CA ASN A 209 -7.04 19.38 9.56
C ASN A 209 -6.32 20.71 9.26
N PHE A 210 -5.16 20.94 9.88
CA PHE A 210 -4.34 22.13 9.62
C PHE A 210 -3.92 22.21 8.13
N VAL A 211 -3.56 21.07 7.52
CA VAL A 211 -3.23 21.01 6.08
C VAL A 211 -4.43 21.44 5.25
N LEU A 212 -5.61 20.90 5.49
CA LEU A 212 -6.83 21.24 4.75
C LEU A 212 -7.17 22.74 4.90
N ASP A 213 -7.21 23.25 6.12
CA ASP A 213 -7.60 24.63 6.43
C ASP A 213 -6.65 25.69 5.82
N ASN A 214 -5.34 25.36 5.71
CA ASN A 214 -4.32 26.32 5.27
C ASN A 214 -3.87 26.16 3.82
N SER A 215 -4.37 25.14 3.11
CA SER A 215 -4.07 24.87 1.70
C SER A 215 -5.23 25.19 0.76
N ASN A 216 -6.31 25.77 1.27
CA ASN A 216 -7.58 25.94 0.56
C ASN A 216 -8.14 24.58 0.10
N GLU A 217 -8.25 23.64 1.05
CA GLU A 217 -8.83 22.32 0.85
C GLU A 217 -8.13 21.48 -0.24
N VAL A 218 -6.80 21.42 -0.23
CA VAL A 218 -6.07 20.48 -1.09
C VAL A 218 -6.61 19.07 -0.88
N ASP A 219 -6.69 18.26 -1.95
CA ASP A 219 -7.01 16.86 -1.77
C ASP A 219 -5.88 16.17 -1.01
N PHE A 220 -6.18 15.65 0.19
CA PHE A 220 -5.18 15.05 1.06
C PHE A 220 -4.52 13.80 0.45
N TYR A 221 -5.24 13.08 -0.41
CA TYR A 221 -4.74 11.91 -1.12
C TYR A 221 -4.13 12.23 -2.49
N ASN A 222 -4.33 13.46 -3.00
CA ASN A 222 -3.71 13.91 -4.24
C ASN A 222 -3.49 15.44 -4.22
N PHE A 223 -2.32 15.88 -3.78
CA PHE A 223 -1.98 17.30 -3.65
C PHE A 223 -2.01 18.09 -4.98
N LEU A 224 -2.16 17.40 -6.11
CA LEU A 224 -2.36 18.03 -7.43
C LEU A 224 -3.78 18.55 -7.61
N LEU A 225 -4.72 18.10 -6.77
CA LEU A 225 -6.15 18.37 -6.85
C LEU A 225 -6.63 19.16 -5.64
N ASP A 226 -7.80 19.77 -5.76
CA ASP A 226 -8.56 20.33 -4.64
C ASP A 226 -9.68 19.36 -4.24
N SER A 227 -10.01 19.30 -2.96
CA SER A 227 -11.04 18.39 -2.42
C SER A 227 -12.42 18.55 -3.07
N SER A 228 -12.71 19.74 -3.60
CA SER A 228 -13.98 20.08 -4.26
C SER A 228 -13.97 19.90 -5.77
N GLN A 229 -12.81 19.63 -6.38
CA GLN A 229 -12.71 19.46 -7.84
C GLN A 229 -12.85 18.00 -8.22
N GLU A 230 -13.87 17.71 -9.03
CA GLU A 230 -13.83 16.53 -9.89
C GLU A 230 -12.74 16.79 -10.95
N SER A 231 -11.79 15.89 -11.12
CA SER A 231 -10.81 15.98 -12.21
C SER A 231 -11.55 16.14 -13.54
N THR A 232 -11.13 17.09 -14.37
CA THR A 232 -11.69 17.28 -15.71
C THR A 232 -11.13 16.27 -16.71
N ASP A 233 -10.14 15.47 -16.31
CA ASP A 233 -9.59 14.41 -17.14
C ASP A 233 -10.46 13.14 -17.01
N PRO A 234 -11.09 12.69 -18.12
CA PRO A 234 -11.94 11.49 -18.08
C PRO A 234 -11.18 10.20 -17.69
N GLU A 235 -9.84 10.17 -17.86
CA GLU A 235 -9.01 9.03 -17.46
C GLU A 235 -8.66 9.07 -15.96
N VAL A 236 -8.58 10.26 -15.37
CA VAL A 236 -8.33 10.47 -13.92
C VAL A 236 -9.64 10.38 -13.12
N ASN A 237 -10.79 10.67 -13.73
CA ASN A 237 -12.11 10.62 -13.12
C ASN A 237 -12.65 9.19 -12.88
N GLN A 238 -11.83 8.14 -12.97
CA GLN A 238 -12.33 6.77 -12.85
C GLN A 238 -12.76 6.40 -11.42
N VAL A 239 -12.30 7.13 -10.40
CA VAL A 239 -12.82 6.99 -9.03
C VAL A 239 -13.11 8.38 -8.44
N PRO A 240 -14.28 8.99 -8.72
CA PRO A 240 -14.66 10.24 -8.05
C PRO A 240 -14.61 10.03 -6.54
N LYS A 241 -14.09 11.01 -5.79
CA LYS A 241 -14.08 11.01 -4.31
C LYS A 241 -15.46 10.65 -3.74
N ARG A 242 -16.53 11.09 -4.42
CA ARG A 242 -17.91 10.71 -4.12
C ARG A 242 -18.14 9.20 -4.26
N LEU A 243 -17.52 8.54 -5.24
CA LEU A 243 -17.66 7.11 -5.46
C LEU A 243 -16.82 6.31 -4.46
N LEU A 244 -15.64 6.81 -4.08
CA LEU A 244 -14.85 6.31 -2.95
C LEU A 244 -15.65 6.37 -1.66
N LEU A 245 -16.28 7.50 -1.35
CA LEU A 245 -17.18 7.67 -0.21
C LEU A 245 -18.44 6.82 -0.38
N GLU A 246 -18.95 6.63 -1.59
CA GLU A 246 -20.14 5.82 -1.87
C GLU A 246 -19.83 4.32 -1.81
N VAL A 247 -18.66 3.87 -2.27
CA VAL A 247 -18.15 2.50 -2.07
C VAL A 247 -17.83 2.31 -0.59
N TYR A 248 -17.15 3.25 0.05
CA TYR A 248 -16.90 3.24 1.48
C TYR A 248 -18.23 3.20 2.26
N SER A 249 -19.21 4.02 1.89
CA SER A 249 -20.53 4.01 2.55
C SER A 249 -21.38 2.80 2.19
N LYS A 250 -21.37 2.32 0.95
CA LYS A 250 -22.16 1.15 0.54
C LYS A 250 -21.56 -0.18 0.99
N PHE A 251 -20.23 -0.31 0.99
CA PHE A 251 -19.57 -1.54 1.42
C PHE A 251 -19.23 -1.53 2.92
N ILE A 252 -18.93 -0.38 3.51
CA ILE A 252 -18.52 -0.26 4.91
C ILE A 252 -19.67 0.12 5.84
N SER A 253 -20.67 0.87 5.39
CA SER A 253 -21.85 1.22 6.17
C SER A 253 -23.03 0.24 5.98
N SER A 254 -22.88 -0.80 5.16
CA SER A 254 -23.89 -1.86 5.13
C SER A 254 -23.96 -2.53 6.51
N LYS A 255 -25.14 -3.03 6.90
CA LYS A 255 -25.34 -3.75 8.17
C LYS A 255 -24.44 -4.99 8.37
N MET A 256 -23.62 -5.34 7.36
CA MET A 256 -22.63 -6.43 7.39
C MET A 256 -21.30 -5.99 8.06
N PHE A 257 -21.10 -4.67 8.24
CA PHE A 257 -19.98 -4.14 8.98
C PHE A 257 -20.51 -3.43 10.22
N PRO A 258 -20.53 -4.07 11.39
CA PRO A 258 -20.76 -3.34 12.60
C PRO A 258 -19.71 -2.24 12.68
N SER A 259 -20.18 -1.01 12.88
CA SER A 259 -19.33 0.19 13.02
C SER A 259 -18.22 0.05 14.06
N LYS A 260 -18.28 -0.96 14.90
CA LYS A 260 -17.25 -1.37 15.86
C LYS A 260 -16.15 -2.26 15.25
N GLY A 261 -16.40 -3.02 14.18
CA GLY A 261 -15.37 -3.80 13.51
C GLY A 261 -14.32 -2.92 12.84
N ALA A 262 -14.74 -1.78 12.26
CA ALA A 262 -13.81 -0.77 11.74
C ALA A 262 -13.09 0.01 12.85
N SER A 263 -13.58 -0.01 14.09
CA SER A 263 -12.93 0.62 15.25
C SER A 263 -11.98 -0.30 16.00
N SER A 264 -11.92 -1.57 15.64
CA SER A 264 -10.84 -2.49 16.04
C SER A 264 -9.59 -2.28 15.21
N THR A 265 -9.40 -1.06 14.75
CA THR A 265 -8.10 -0.62 14.28
C THR A 265 -7.07 -0.95 15.35
N PRO A 266 -5.85 -1.34 14.95
CA PRO A 266 -4.74 -1.48 15.87
C PRO A 266 -4.75 -0.33 16.86
N ASP A 267 -4.55 -0.60 18.13
CA ASP A 267 -4.45 0.42 19.18
C ASP A 267 -3.77 1.65 18.62
N LEU A 268 -4.36 2.83 18.81
CA LEU A 268 -3.80 4.11 18.34
C LEU A 268 -2.31 4.25 18.70
N GLY A 269 -1.89 3.63 19.80
CA GLY A 269 -0.50 3.47 20.16
C GLY A 269 0.32 2.68 19.13
N THR A 270 -0.27 1.69 18.48
CA THR A 270 0.39 0.90 17.43
C THR A 270 0.59 1.70 16.15
N LEU A 271 -0.32 2.59 15.78
CA LEU A 271 -0.18 3.48 14.61
C LEU A 271 1.12 4.29 14.66
N MET A 272 1.46 4.82 15.84
CA MET A 272 2.64 5.66 16.06
C MET A 272 3.84 4.90 16.65
N ASN A 273 3.69 3.59 16.93
CA ASN A 273 4.72 2.80 17.58
C ASN A 273 5.85 2.45 16.61
N GLY A 274 6.87 3.27 16.63
CA GLY A 274 8.19 3.04 16.09
C GLY A 274 8.31 2.66 14.60
N PRO A 275 9.43 3.00 13.98
CA PRO A 275 9.64 2.69 12.59
C PRO A 275 9.78 1.18 12.38
N ILE A 276 9.06 0.64 11.42
CA ILE A 276 9.15 -0.75 10.92
C ILE A 276 10.60 -1.18 10.65
N ARG A 277 11.48 -0.25 10.27
CA ARG A 277 12.92 -0.53 10.09
C ARG A 277 13.58 -1.21 11.29
N GLN A 278 13.10 -0.99 12.54
CA GLN A 278 13.60 -1.71 13.72
C GLN A 278 13.06 -3.15 13.79
N LYS A 279 11.81 -3.37 13.39
CA LYS A 279 11.14 -4.69 13.44
C LYS A 279 11.61 -5.61 12.32
N LEU A 280 11.80 -5.09 11.12
CA LEU A 280 12.21 -5.86 9.95
C LEU A 280 13.69 -6.29 9.97
N LYS A 281 14.51 -5.81 10.93
CA LYS A 281 15.98 -5.98 10.89
C LYS A 281 16.60 -5.59 9.53
N ILE A 282 15.83 -4.89 8.69
CA ILE A 282 16.29 -4.46 7.36
C ILE A 282 17.39 -3.43 7.53
N ILE A 283 17.23 -2.54 8.54
CA ILE A 283 18.29 -1.62 8.99
C ILE A 283 18.09 -1.42 10.50
N PRO A 284 18.90 -2.02 11.37
CA PRO A 284 18.98 -1.60 12.77
C PRO A 284 19.29 -0.10 12.80
N SER A 285 18.75 0.63 13.77
CA SER A 285 18.86 2.10 13.87
C SER A 285 20.32 2.62 13.88
N ASN A 286 21.29 1.74 14.10
CA ASN A 286 22.73 2.01 14.14
C ASN A 286 23.54 1.35 13.02
N VAL A 287 22.90 0.67 12.07
CA VAL A 287 23.58 0.01 10.94
C VAL A 287 23.09 0.62 9.64
N THR A 288 24.00 1.26 8.93
CA THR A 288 23.75 1.71 7.55
C THR A 288 23.72 0.48 6.64
N TRP A 289 22.68 0.37 5.79
CA TRP A 289 22.66 -0.63 4.73
C TRP A 289 23.92 -0.49 3.87
N ASP A 290 24.67 -1.55 3.69
CA ASP A 290 25.93 -1.59 2.94
C ASP A 290 25.78 -1.23 1.46
N GLY A 291 24.56 -1.28 0.94
CA GLY A 291 24.18 -0.89 -0.41
C GLY A 291 23.86 0.59 -0.61
N LEU A 292 23.79 1.41 0.46
CA LEU A 292 23.35 2.81 0.37
C LEU A 292 24.19 3.62 -0.62
N LYS A 293 25.51 3.51 -0.57
CA LYS A 293 26.42 4.22 -1.49
C LYS A 293 26.13 3.82 -2.94
N GLY A 294 26.10 2.52 -3.23
CA GLY A 294 25.83 2.02 -4.59
C GLY A 294 24.44 2.39 -5.09
N TYR A 295 23.44 2.42 -4.20
CA TYR A 295 22.10 2.90 -4.54
C TYR A 295 22.11 4.40 -4.87
N LEU A 296 22.77 5.24 -4.08
CA LEU A 296 22.85 6.68 -4.32
C LEU A 296 23.63 7.02 -5.60
N GLU A 297 24.62 6.22 -5.96
CA GLU A 297 25.43 6.34 -7.18
C GLU A 297 24.77 5.71 -8.40
N SER A 298 23.74 4.86 -8.25
CA SER A 298 23.06 4.22 -9.37
C SER A 298 22.24 5.21 -10.19
N SER A 299 22.11 4.95 -11.49
CA SER A 299 21.38 5.81 -12.40
C SER A 299 19.88 5.82 -12.10
N ARG A 300 19.26 6.98 -12.25
CA ARG A 300 17.81 7.14 -12.28
C ARG A 300 17.31 6.98 -13.72
N THR A 301 16.49 5.96 -13.97
CA THR A 301 15.97 5.65 -15.29
C THR A 301 14.55 6.18 -15.44
N PRO A 302 14.22 6.91 -16.52
CA PRO A 302 12.86 7.39 -16.77
C PRO A 302 11.93 6.23 -17.16
N LEU A 303 10.65 6.38 -16.82
CA LEU A 303 9.57 5.47 -17.16
C LEU A 303 8.60 6.15 -18.12
N TYR A 304 8.15 5.42 -19.13
CA TYR A 304 7.21 5.88 -20.17
C TYR A 304 6.06 4.87 -20.27
N CYS A 305 4.92 5.34 -20.82
CA CYS A 305 3.78 4.48 -21.08
C CYS A 305 3.80 4.02 -22.54
N GLY A 306 4.48 2.88 -22.80
CA GLY A 306 4.70 2.38 -24.17
C GLY A 306 5.98 2.94 -24.81
N GLN A 307 6.29 2.43 -26.01
CA GLN A 307 7.53 2.79 -26.72
C GLN A 307 7.46 4.15 -27.41
N ASP A 308 6.25 4.58 -27.77
CA ASP A 308 6.02 5.80 -28.57
C ASP A 308 5.54 7.00 -27.73
N ASP A 309 5.34 6.83 -26.41
CA ASP A 309 4.94 7.93 -25.53
C ASP A 309 6.19 8.75 -25.13
N PRO A 310 6.32 10.00 -25.59
CA PRO A 310 7.47 10.84 -25.24
C PRO A 310 7.39 11.40 -23.82
N ILE A 311 6.25 11.21 -23.11
CA ILE A 311 6.00 11.83 -21.83
C ILE A 311 6.54 10.94 -20.70
N THR A 312 7.48 11.47 -19.94
CA THR A 312 7.99 10.78 -18.73
C THR A 312 6.89 10.66 -17.69
N LYS A 313 6.54 9.44 -17.35
CA LYS A 313 5.52 9.09 -16.32
C LYS A 313 6.11 8.80 -14.95
N GLY A 314 7.41 8.65 -14.87
CA GLY A 314 8.07 8.36 -13.62
C GLY A 314 9.56 8.12 -13.80
N PHE A 315 10.16 7.68 -12.71
CA PHE A 315 11.56 7.25 -12.71
C PHE A 315 11.72 6.06 -11.79
N PHE A 316 12.70 5.21 -12.07
CA PHE A 316 13.09 4.20 -11.11
C PHE A 316 14.60 4.22 -10.88
N ARG A 317 15.00 3.72 -9.74
CA ARG A 317 16.39 3.46 -9.38
C ARG A 317 16.46 2.11 -8.69
N SER A 318 17.50 1.36 -8.96
CA SER A 318 17.71 0.08 -8.30
C SER A 318 19.18 -0.16 -7.97
N TYR A 319 19.40 -0.89 -6.91
CA TYR A 319 20.72 -1.41 -6.55
C TYR A 319 20.56 -2.71 -5.77
N LYS A 320 21.19 -3.78 -6.22
CA LYS A 320 21.00 -5.14 -5.68
C LYS A 320 19.50 -5.51 -5.74
N ASN A 321 18.89 -5.81 -4.61
CA ASN A 321 17.48 -6.20 -4.46
C ASN A 321 16.56 -5.06 -3.99
N LEU A 322 17.04 -3.82 -3.94
CA LEU A 322 16.25 -2.63 -3.66
C LEU A 322 15.86 -1.92 -4.94
N PHE A 323 14.56 -1.67 -5.11
CA PHE A 323 13.98 -0.91 -6.21
C PHE A 323 13.18 0.25 -5.62
N PHE A 324 13.31 1.43 -6.21
CA PHE A 324 12.53 2.59 -5.81
C PHE A 324 11.94 3.26 -7.06
N TYR A 325 10.65 3.52 -7.03
CA TYR A 325 9.89 4.12 -8.12
C TYR A 325 9.33 5.46 -7.67
N TRP A 326 9.49 6.48 -8.51
CA TRP A 326 8.82 7.77 -8.41
C TRP A 326 7.84 7.86 -9.57
N ILE A 327 6.55 7.83 -9.28
CA ILE A 327 5.50 7.95 -10.30
C ILE A 327 5.02 9.39 -10.33
N LEU A 328 5.07 10.02 -11.50
CA LEU A 328 4.66 11.40 -11.70
C LEU A 328 3.18 11.48 -12.06
N GLY A 329 2.52 12.57 -11.62
CA GLY A 329 1.11 12.80 -11.91
C GLY A 329 0.18 11.80 -11.23
N ALA A 330 0.60 11.25 -10.11
CA ALA A 330 -0.22 10.38 -9.25
C ALA A 330 -0.32 10.98 -7.86
N GLY A 331 -1.44 10.74 -7.21
CA GLY A 331 -1.64 10.87 -5.78
C GLY A 331 -1.38 9.55 -5.07
N HIS A 332 -2.12 9.31 -4.00
CA HIS A 332 -2.00 8.13 -3.16
C HIS A 332 -2.37 6.81 -3.86
N PHE A 333 -3.30 6.87 -4.80
CA PHE A 333 -3.81 5.69 -5.53
C PHE A 333 -3.11 5.56 -6.88
N VAL A 334 -1.82 5.25 -6.86
CA VAL A 334 -0.98 5.18 -8.07
C VAL A 334 -1.56 4.27 -9.17
N PRO A 335 -2.13 3.09 -8.88
CA PRO A 335 -2.74 2.25 -9.93
C PRO A 335 -3.94 2.89 -10.62
N VAL A 336 -4.63 3.81 -9.93
CA VAL A 336 -5.79 4.55 -10.47
C VAL A 336 -5.33 5.71 -11.33
N ASP A 337 -4.42 6.53 -10.79
CA ASP A 337 -3.98 7.76 -11.45
C ASP A 337 -3.04 7.50 -12.64
N GLN A 338 -2.19 6.47 -12.53
CA GLN A 338 -1.18 6.11 -13.54
C GLN A 338 -1.20 4.59 -13.85
N PRO A 339 -2.31 4.06 -14.36
CA PRO A 339 -2.51 2.61 -14.50
C PRO A 339 -1.49 1.93 -15.44
N CYS A 340 -1.07 2.62 -16.50
CA CYS A 340 -0.13 2.04 -17.47
C CYS A 340 1.27 1.85 -16.88
N VAL A 341 1.86 2.90 -16.28
CA VAL A 341 3.20 2.79 -15.68
C VAL A 341 3.17 1.90 -14.43
N SER A 342 2.05 1.90 -13.70
CA SER A 342 1.81 1.00 -12.57
C SER A 342 1.85 -0.48 -13.01
N LEU A 343 1.19 -0.80 -14.13
CA LEU A 343 1.23 -2.15 -14.70
C LEU A 343 2.63 -2.57 -15.18
N GLN A 344 3.41 -1.65 -15.76
CA GLN A 344 4.81 -1.91 -16.13
C GLN A 344 5.68 -2.13 -14.90
N MET A 345 5.52 -1.28 -13.89
CA MET A 345 6.22 -1.37 -12.61
C MET A 345 6.01 -2.75 -11.96
N VAL A 346 4.76 -3.18 -11.82
CA VAL A 346 4.46 -4.47 -11.19
C VAL A 346 4.99 -5.64 -12.02
N GLY A 347 4.91 -5.57 -13.35
CA GLY A 347 5.52 -6.59 -14.23
C GLY A 347 7.03 -6.70 -14.03
N SER A 348 7.71 -5.58 -13.85
CA SER A 348 9.15 -5.53 -13.56
C SER A 348 9.49 -6.07 -12.17
N ILE A 349 8.78 -5.65 -11.14
CA ILE A 349 8.99 -6.09 -9.74
C ILE A 349 8.79 -7.60 -9.62
N THR A 350 7.73 -8.12 -10.21
CA THR A 350 7.38 -9.54 -10.13
C THR A 350 8.14 -10.40 -11.12
N ARG A 351 8.91 -9.80 -12.03
CA ARG A 351 9.58 -10.50 -13.15
C ARG A 351 8.60 -11.35 -13.96
N SER A 352 7.40 -10.81 -14.18
CA SER A 352 6.34 -11.53 -14.88
C SER A 352 6.82 -12.01 -16.25
N PRO A 353 6.61 -13.28 -16.63
CA PRO A 353 6.98 -13.81 -17.94
C PRO A 353 6.32 -13.07 -19.11
N ASN A 354 5.18 -12.42 -18.89
CA ASN A 354 4.47 -11.63 -19.88
C ASN A 354 4.93 -10.16 -19.88
N THR A 355 6.25 -9.93 -19.99
CA THR A 355 6.81 -8.56 -20.03
C THR A 355 6.70 -7.90 -21.40
N ASN A 356 6.52 -8.70 -22.48
CA ASN A 356 6.58 -8.24 -23.87
C ASN A 356 5.23 -7.83 -24.46
N SER A 357 4.15 -7.78 -23.70
CA SER A 357 2.90 -7.17 -24.18
C SER A 357 3.10 -5.65 -24.23
N THR A 358 3.62 -5.16 -25.33
CA THR A 358 3.51 -3.77 -25.76
C THR A 358 2.02 -3.49 -25.99
N PHE A 359 1.46 -2.57 -25.21
CA PHE A 359 0.19 -1.95 -25.53
C PHE A 359 0.45 -0.75 -26.43
#